data_c3955e39d7bec4a4032650266c935b84
#
_entry.id   c3955e39d7bec4a4032650266c935b84
#
_cell.length_a   1.000
_cell.length_b   1.000
_cell.length_c   1.000
_cell.angle_alpha   90.00
_cell.angle_beta   90.00
_cell.angle_gamma   90.00
#
_symmetry.space_group_name_H-M   'P 1'
#
loop_
_entity.id
_entity.type
_entity.pdbx_description
1 polymer ?
#
loop_
_entity_poly.entity_id
_entity_poly.type
_entity_poly.pdbx_seq_one_letter_code
_entity_poly.pdbx_strand_id
1 'polypeptide(L)'
;MDLKVILKEILAAHQKWLDTDGKEGTQANLKNALLQEADLHDANLQDADLEGASLSVADLMRANLRRANMRNADFWMADMKDTVLQGTDLQGANLSDVTNLTQTQINSAITNEKTVLPAGLKRG
;
A
#
# COMPACT_ATOMS: atom_id res chain seq x y z
N MET A 1 -5.38 19.38 11.56
CA MET A 1 -4.08 19.35 10.85
C MET A 1 -4.29 18.75 9.47
N ASP A 2 -3.63 19.30 8.47
CA ASP A 2 -3.77 18.84 7.08
C ASP A 2 -3.20 17.42 6.93
N LEU A 3 -3.97 16.51 6.36
CA LEU A 3 -3.55 15.12 6.13
C LEU A 3 -2.27 15.05 5.29
N LYS A 4 -2.11 15.95 4.31
CA LYS A 4 -0.89 15.98 3.48
C LYS A 4 0.36 16.25 4.31
N VAL A 5 0.26 17.15 5.26
CA VAL A 5 1.38 17.49 6.17
C VAL A 5 1.70 16.30 7.06
N ILE A 6 0.66 15.67 7.64
CA ILE A 6 0.83 14.50 8.50
C ILE A 6 1.48 13.35 7.74
N LEU A 7 1.02 13.07 6.51
CA LEU A 7 1.61 12.01 5.68
C LEU A 7 3.06 12.29 5.35
N LYS A 8 3.40 13.54 5.01
CA LYS A 8 4.79 13.92 4.74
C LYS A 8 5.69 13.62 5.93
N GLU A 9 5.22 13.97 7.12
CA GLU A 9 5.98 13.74 8.36
C GLU A 9 6.15 12.24 8.63
N ILE A 10 5.08 11.46 8.45
CA ILE A 10 5.12 10.01 8.65
C ILE A 10 6.07 9.37 7.65
N LEU A 11 6.01 9.77 6.38
CA LEU A 11 6.89 9.21 5.34
C LEU A 11 8.35 9.60 5.57
N ALA A 12 8.62 10.82 6.01
CA ALA A 12 9.99 11.26 6.32
C ALA A 12 10.57 10.47 7.50
N ALA A 13 9.79 10.27 8.55
CA ALA A 13 10.21 9.46 9.70
C ALA A 13 10.42 8.00 9.32
N HIS A 14 9.57 7.47 8.45
CA HIS A 14 9.67 6.10 7.94
C HIS A 14 10.93 5.92 7.08
N GLN A 15 11.24 6.90 6.22
CA GLN A 15 12.45 6.85 5.40
C GLN A 15 13.70 6.80 6.29
N LYS A 16 13.73 7.59 7.35
CA LYS A 16 14.82 7.57 8.31
C LYS A 16 14.93 6.22 9.01
N TRP A 17 13.79 5.62 9.33
CA TRP A 17 13.74 4.29 9.92
C TRP A 17 14.32 3.23 8.96
N LEU A 18 13.97 3.32 7.68
CA LEU A 18 14.51 2.41 6.65
C LEU A 18 16.02 2.62 6.46
N ASP A 19 16.48 3.87 6.37
CA ASP A 19 17.87 4.21 6.10
C ASP A 19 18.80 3.81 7.24
N THR A 20 18.30 3.66 8.44
CA THR A 20 19.09 3.38 9.65
C THR A 20 18.85 1.99 10.23
N ASP A 21 18.21 1.11 9.47
CA ASP A 21 17.84 -0.24 9.93
C ASP A 21 17.07 -0.21 11.26
N GLY A 22 16.18 0.76 11.40
CA GLY A 22 15.31 0.89 12.57
C GLY A 22 15.94 1.60 13.77
N LYS A 23 17.15 2.11 13.63
CA LYS A 23 17.83 2.78 14.76
C LYS A 23 17.32 4.18 15.02
N GLU A 24 16.86 4.88 13.99
CA GLU A 24 16.32 6.22 14.07
C GLU A 24 15.01 6.29 13.29
N GLY A 25 14.28 7.38 13.45
CA GLY A 25 13.01 7.55 12.78
C GLY A 25 11.92 6.68 13.42
N THR A 26 10.83 6.48 12.69
CA THR A 26 9.68 5.70 13.16
C THR A 26 9.08 4.95 11.99
N GLN A 27 8.91 3.64 12.15
CA GLN A 27 8.21 2.82 11.17
C GLN A 27 6.78 3.36 10.98
N ALA A 28 6.37 3.56 9.73
CA ALA A 28 5.03 4.06 9.44
C ALA A 28 3.99 3.05 9.95
N ASN A 29 3.16 3.49 10.89
CA ASN A 29 2.02 2.74 11.37
C ASN A 29 0.76 3.46 10.91
N LEU A 30 0.19 2.95 9.82
CA LEU A 30 -1.03 3.48 9.22
C LEU A 30 -2.17 2.46 9.33
N LYS A 31 -2.10 1.61 10.34
CA LYS A 31 -3.11 0.60 10.59
C LYS A 31 -4.48 1.27 10.77
N ASN A 32 -5.46 0.79 10.00
CA ASN A 32 -6.84 1.31 9.98
C ASN A 32 -6.94 2.79 9.60
N ALA A 33 -5.90 3.39 9.02
CA ALA A 33 -5.91 4.79 8.64
C ALA A 33 -6.92 5.06 7.52
N LEU A 34 -7.54 6.23 7.55
CA LEU A 34 -8.49 6.67 6.53
C LEU A 34 -7.73 7.51 5.50
N LEU A 35 -7.29 6.83 4.44
CA LEU A 35 -6.45 7.41 3.38
C LEU A 35 -7.19 7.46 2.04
N GLN A 36 -8.52 7.59 2.07
CA GLN A 36 -9.30 7.72 0.84
C GLN A 36 -8.83 8.94 0.05
N GLU A 37 -8.65 8.75 -1.26
CA GLU A 37 -8.21 9.78 -2.19
C GLU A 37 -6.82 10.35 -1.88
N ALA A 38 -6.05 9.70 -0.99
CA ALA A 38 -4.71 10.17 -0.62
C ALA A 38 -3.77 10.14 -1.83
N ASP A 39 -2.91 11.16 -1.90
CA ASP A 39 -1.84 11.21 -2.88
C ASP A 39 -0.60 10.56 -2.30
N LEU A 40 -0.34 9.33 -2.72
CA LEU A 40 0.80 8.51 -2.27
C LEU A 40 1.69 8.10 -3.44
N HIS A 41 1.60 8.83 -4.58
CA HIS A 41 2.45 8.50 -5.72
C HIS A 41 3.93 8.64 -5.32
N ASP A 42 4.75 7.71 -5.79
CA ASP A 42 6.18 7.63 -5.49
C ASP A 42 6.52 7.47 -3.99
N ALA A 43 5.54 7.26 -3.13
CA ALA A 43 5.78 7.11 -1.69
C ALA A 43 6.57 5.83 -1.37
N ASN A 44 7.49 5.93 -0.44
CA ASN A 44 8.20 4.74 0.07
C ASN A 44 7.53 4.26 1.35
N LEU A 45 6.76 3.18 1.23
CA LEU A 45 6.06 2.53 2.34
C LEU A 45 6.56 1.09 2.53
N GLN A 46 7.80 0.82 2.10
CA GLN A 46 8.41 -0.48 2.28
C GLN A 46 8.40 -0.86 3.76
N ASP A 47 7.96 -2.08 4.07
CA ASP A 47 7.87 -2.60 5.44
C ASP A 47 6.91 -1.83 6.36
N ALA A 48 6.03 -0.98 5.83
CA ALA A 48 5.05 -0.23 6.62
C ALA A 48 3.86 -1.10 7.03
N ASP A 49 3.17 -0.68 8.08
CA ASP A 49 1.93 -1.35 8.52
C ASP A 49 0.73 -0.52 8.07
N LEU A 50 -0.05 -1.07 7.14
CA LEU A 50 -1.30 -0.48 6.65
C LEU A 50 -2.46 -1.47 6.78
N GLU A 51 -2.38 -2.40 7.74
CA GLU A 51 -3.45 -3.37 7.94
C GLU A 51 -4.79 -2.66 8.16
N GLY A 52 -5.80 -3.06 7.40
CA GLY A 52 -7.14 -2.49 7.52
C GLY A 52 -7.29 -1.05 7.04
N ALA A 53 -6.25 -0.44 6.46
CA ALA A 53 -6.33 0.94 5.98
C ALA A 53 -7.31 1.05 4.81
N SER A 54 -7.99 2.20 4.71
CA SER A 54 -8.80 2.53 3.56
C SER A 54 -7.98 3.39 2.59
N LEU A 55 -7.76 2.86 1.39
CA LEU A 55 -7.01 3.53 0.32
C LEU A 55 -7.89 3.68 -0.94
N SER A 56 -9.20 3.70 -0.74
CA SER A 56 -10.11 3.82 -1.87
C SER A 56 -9.84 5.11 -2.65
N VAL A 57 -9.81 5.00 -3.97
CA VAL A 57 -9.54 6.11 -4.90
C VAL A 57 -8.17 6.76 -4.70
N ALA A 58 -7.27 6.14 -3.93
CA ALA A 58 -5.92 6.70 -3.69
C ALA A 58 -5.04 6.61 -4.94
N ASP A 59 -4.11 7.53 -5.05
CA ASP A 59 -3.06 7.49 -6.06
C ASP A 59 -1.83 6.79 -5.47
N LEU A 60 -1.57 5.57 -5.94
CA LEU A 60 -0.43 4.76 -5.52
C LEU A 60 0.56 4.54 -6.65
N MET A 61 0.47 5.34 -7.72
CA MET A 61 1.38 5.18 -8.85
C MET A 61 2.83 5.22 -8.40
N ARG A 62 3.60 4.21 -8.78
CA ARG A 62 5.02 4.07 -8.48
C ARG A 62 5.36 4.04 -7.00
N ALA A 63 4.38 3.84 -6.12
CA ALA A 63 4.65 3.66 -4.69
C ALA A 63 5.41 2.36 -4.44
N ASN A 64 6.30 2.37 -3.47
CA ASN A 64 7.02 1.17 -3.04
C ASN A 64 6.30 0.60 -1.82
N LEU A 65 5.62 -0.53 -2.02
CA LEU A 65 4.90 -1.24 -0.97
C LEU A 65 5.56 -2.60 -0.64
N ARG A 66 6.83 -2.76 -0.98
CA ARG A 66 7.54 -4.02 -0.69
C ARG A 66 7.36 -4.41 0.76
N ARG A 67 6.94 -5.65 0.95
CA ARG A 67 6.77 -6.27 2.29
C ARG A 67 5.88 -5.47 3.25
N ALA A 68 5.08 -4.54 2.76
CA ALA A 68 4.12 -3.84 3.60
C ALA A 68 3.01 -4.79 4.04
N ASN A 69 2.50 -4.58 5.24
CA ASN A 69 1.33 -5.30 5.73
C ASN A 69 0.08 -4.54 5.29
N MET A 70 -0.62 -5.10 4.31
CA MET A 70 -1.85 -4.50 3.78
C MET A 70 -3.04 -5.47 3.89
N ARG A 71 -2.98 -6.34 4.89
CA ARG A 71 -4.08 -7.29 5.14
C ARG A 71 -5.37 -6.52 5.37
N ASN A 72 -6.42 -6.97 4.72
CA ASN A 72 -7.75 -6.40 4.87
C ASN A 72 -7.87 -4.92 4.47
N ALA A 73 -6.87 -4.38 3.76
CA ALA A 73 -6.91 -3.01 3.27
C ALA A 73 -7.92 -2.88 2.11
N ASP A 74 -8.52 -1.71 1.99
CA ASP A 74 -9.49 -1.43 0.92
C ASP A 74 -8.84 -0.51 -0.12
N PHE A 75 -8.61 -1.05 -1.32
CA PHE A 75 -8.02 -0.32 -2.44
C PHE A 75 -9.04 0.02 -3.54
N TRP A 76 -10.32 -0.06 -3.25
CA TRP A 76 -11.34 0.14 -4.28
C TRP A 76 -11.04 1.36 -5.14
N MET A 77 -10.98 1.16 -6.47
CA MET A 77 -10.71 2.22 -7.46
C MET A 77 -9.36 2.95 -7.30
N ALA A 78 -8.43 2.41 -6.54
CA ALA A 78 -7.08 3.00 -6.44
C ALA A 78 -6.36 2.87 -7.78
N ASP A 79 -5.42 3.79 -8.06
CA ASP A 79 -4.53 3.68 -9.21
C ASP A 79 -3.21 3.06 -8.76
N MET A 80 -2.89 1.89 -9.29
CA MET A 80 -1.71 1.11 -8.89
C MET A 80 -0.72 0.93 -10.04
N LYS A 81 -0.67 1.89 -10.95
CA LYS A 81 0.29 1.83 -12.05
C LYS A 81 1.71 1.80 -11.51
N ASP A 82 2.47 0.78 -11.91
CA ASP A 82 3.87 0.60 -11.53
C ASP A 82 4.11 0.56 -10.00
N THR A 83 3.08 0.31 -9.22
CA THR A 83 3.22 0.09 -7.78
C THR A 83 4.02 -1.18 -7.54
N VAL A 84 5.03 -1.11 -6.68
CA VAL A 84 5.87 -2.27 -6.35
C VAL A 84 5.20 -3.06 -5.23
N LEU A 85 4.83 -4.32 -5.53
CA LEU A 85 4.07 -5.19 -4.62
C LEU A 85 4.83 -6.44 -4.18
N GLN A 86 6.16 -6.50 -4.37
CA GLN A 86 6.95 -7.67 -3.98
C GLN A 86 6.83 -7.94 -2.48
N GLY A 87 6.34 -9.12 -2.14
CA GLY A 87 6.17 -9.52 -0.75
C GLY A 87 5.10 -8.75 0.02
N THR A 88 4.35 -7.87 -0.64
CA THR A 88 3.25 -7.15 0.00
C THR A 88 2.17 -8.14 0.41
N ASP A 89 1.74 -8.08 1.66
CA ASP A 89 0.69 -8.97 2.17
C ASP A 89 -0.67 -8.37 1.87
N LEU A 90 -1.34 -8.94 0.86
CA LEU A 90 -2.66 -8.51 0.40
C LEU A 90 -3.78 -9.48 0.80
N GLN A 91 -3.52 -10.34 1.78
CA GLN A 91 -4.53 -11.29 2.24
C GLN A 91 -5.77 -10.54 2.76
N GLY A 92 -6.93 -10.89 2.25
CA GLY A 92 -8.19 -10.24 2.62
C GLY A 92 -8.38 -8.84 2.06
N ALA A 93 -7.45 -8.32 1.27
CA ALA A 93 -7.55 -6.97 0.72
C ALA A 93 -8.59 -6.91 -0.40
N ASN A 94 -9.23 -5.75 -0.54
CA ASN A 94 -10.17 -5.48 -1.62
C ASN A 94 -9.49 -4.67 -2.72
N LEU A 95 -9.25 -5.31 -3.88
CA LEU A 95 -8.65 -4.68 -5.05
C LEU A 95 -9.68 -4.51 -6.18
N SER A 96 -10.97 -4.54 -5.87
CA SER A 96 -11.98 -4.38 -6.90
C SER A 96 -11.88 -3.01 -7.57
N ASP A 97 -12.04 -3.00 -8.89
CA ASP A 97 -11.99 -1.80 -9.72
C ASP A 97 -10.67 -1.00 -9.62
N VAL A 98 -9.60 -1.60 -9.10
CA VAL A 98 -8.26 -0.99 -9.14
C VAL A 98 -7.83 -0.85 -10.60
N THR A 99 -7.23 0.29 -10.94
CA THR A 99 -6.75 0.57 -12.30
C THR A 99 -5.24 0.32 -12.43
N ASN A 100 -4.85 -0.08 -13.63
CA ASN A 100 -3.43 -0.25 -14.02
C ASN A 100 -2.68 -1.34 -13.25
N LEU A 101 -3.40 -2.28 -12.66
CA LEU A 101 -2.81 -3.42 -11.97
C LEU A 101 -2.61 -4.56 -12.96
N THR A 102 -1.43 -5.20 -12.92
CA THR A 102 -1.06 -6.29 -13.81
C THR A 102 -0.99 -7.61 -13.07
N GLN A 103 -1.06 -8.70 -13.82
CA GLN A 103 -0.90 -10.05 -13.27
C GLN A 103 0.49 -10.22 -12.65
N THR A 104 1.53 -9.63 -13.25
CA THR A 104 2.89 -9.67 -12.71
C THR A 104 2.97 -9.05 -11.33
N GLN A 105 2.32 -7.91 -11.12
CA GLN A 105 2.27 -7.29 -9.79
C GLN A 105 1.60 -8.22 -8.78
N ILE A 106 0.46 -8.80 -9.12
CA ILE A 106 -0.27 -9.70 -8.22
C ILE A 106 0.56 -10.96 -7.92
N ASN A 107 1.25 -11.51 -8.91
CA ASN A 107 2.07 -12.69 -8.70
C ASN A 107 3.23 -12.44 -7.74
N SER A 108 3.67 -11.21 -7.60
CA SER A 108 4.77 -10.85 -6.69
C SER A 108 4.29 -10.65 -5.24
N ALA A 109 3.00 -10.49 -5.03
CA ALA A 109 2.39 -10.22 -3.72
C ALA A 109 1.89 -11.51 -3.07
N ILE A 110 1.51 -11.40 -1.81
CA ILE A 110 0.90 -12.51 -1.05
C ILE A 110 -0.62 -12.29 -1.06
N THR A 111 -1.36 -13.25 -1.62
CA THR A 111 -2.81 -13.19 -1.69
C THR A 111 -3.43 -14.46 -1.07
N ASN A 112 -4.73 -14.43 -0.80
CA ASN A 112 -5.46 -15.62 -0.36
C ASN A 112 -6.87 -15.63 -0.98
N GLU A 113 -7.68 -16.59 -0.61
CA GLU A 113 -9.04 -16.75 -1.15
C GLU A 113 -9.96 -15.56 -0.82
N LYS A 114 -9.60 -14.76 0.18
CA LYS A 114 -10.37 -13.57 0.57
C LYS A 114 -9.92 -12.30 -0.16
N THR A 115 -8.79 -12.36 -0.87
CA THR A 115 -8.34 -11.22 -1.68
C THR A 115 -9.30 -11.05 -2.87
N VAL A 116 -9.90 -9.88 -2.99
CA VAL A 116 -10.77 -9.55 -4.12
C VAL A 116 -9.93 -8.85 -5.19
N LEU A 117 -9.88 -9.43 -6.38
CA LEU A 117 -9.08 -8.90 -7.50
C LEU A 117 -9.98 -8.21 -8.53
N PRO A 118 -9.42 -7.25 -9.30
CA PRO A 118 -10.16 -6.68 -10.42
C PRO A 118 -10.45 -7.76 -11.48
N ALA A 119 -11.44 -7.52 -12.32
CA ALA A 119 -11.81 -8.43 -13.39
C ALA A 119 -10.61 -8.77 -14.27
N GLY A 120 -10.44 -10.04 -14.61
CA GLY A 120 -9.38 -10.50 -15.52
C GLY A 120 -8.08 -10.91 -14.84
N LEU A 121 -7.91 -10.62 -13.54
CA LEU A 121 -6.72 -11.05 -12.80
C LEU A 121 -7.04 -12.25 -11.90
N LYS A 122 -6.00 -13.05 -11.64
CA LYS A 122 -6.11 -14.27 -10.83
C LYS A 122 -5.08 -14.25 -9.73
N ARG A 123 -5.42 -14.85 -8.60
CA ARG A 123 -4.46 -15.04 -7.50
C ARG A 123 -3.27 -15.88 -8.00
N GLY A 124 -2.11 -15.47 -7.58
CA GLY A 124 -0.89 -16.15 -7.92
C GLY A 124 -0.69 -17.47 -7.20
#